data_004ca46edbab7cc65a248135a4efa7e1
#
_entry.id   004ca46edbab7cc65a248135a4efa7e1
#
_cell.length_a   1.000
_cell.length_b   1.000
_cell.length_c   1.000
_cell.angle_alpha   90.00
_cell.angle_beta   90.00
_cell.angle_gamma   90.00
#
_symmetry.space_group_name_H-M   'P 1'
#
loop_
_entity.id
_entity.type
_entity.pdbx_description
1 polymer ?
#
loop_
_entity_poly.entity_id
_entity_poly.type
_entity_poly.pdbx_seq_one_letter_code
_entity_poly.pdbx_strand_id
1 'polypeptide(L)'
;MAFAAIKANGRVVTWGSAFYGGDSSAVAPLLAEGIVQVCGNELTFAAIKANGSVVTWGQASFGGNSSAVAPLLAESVVQVCGTAYAFAAIKASGSVVTWGDAGHGGNSSAVAPLLAEGVVQVCGNKHAFAAIKENGSVVTWGNAVSGGDSSAVAALLAERVVQVCGTDRAFAAIKANGSVVTWGNAVSGGNSSAVAPLLAEGVVQVRGNKYAFAAIKENGSVVTWGNADFGGNSSAVAALLAEGVVQVC
;
A
#
# COMPACT_ATOMS: atom_id res chain seq x y z
N MET A 1 -4.45 -19.53 -6.53
CA MET A 1 -3.82 -18.28 -6.99
C MET A 1 -4.00 -18.11 -8.49
N ALA A 2 -3.89 -16.88 -9.03
CA ALA A 2 -3.97 -16.57 -10.45
C ALA A 2 -2.90 -15.53 -10.83
N PHE A 3 -2.68 -15.38 -12.12
CA PHE A 3 -1.77 -14.42 -12.71
C PHE A 3 -2.47 -13.63 -13.81
N ALA A 4 -2.00 -12.41 -14.05
CA ALA A 4 -2.35 -11.56 -15.17
C ALA A 4 -1.08 -11.01 -15.81
N ALA A 5 -0.99 -11.01 -17.13
CA ALA A 5 0.14 -10.46 -17.89
C ALA A 5 -0.36 -9.46 -18.93
N ILE A 6 0.35 -8.35 -19.10
CA ILE A 6 0.11 -7.37 -20.15
C ILE A 6 1.06 -7.68 -21.33
N LYS A 7 0.50 -7.83 -22.52
CA LYS A 7 1.26 -7.95 -23.77
C LYS A 7 1.69 -6.56 -24.28
N ALA A 8 2.69 -6.52 -25.17
CA ALA A 8 3.19 -5.28 -25.76
C ALA A 8 2.12 -4.43 -26.48
N ASN A 9 1.04 -5.07 -26.97
CA ASN A 9 -0.10 -4.39 -27.60
C ASN A 9 -1.17 -3.94 -26.58
N GLY A 10 -0.89 -4.01 -25.28
CA GLY A 10 -1.82 -3.63 -24.22
C GLY A 10 -2.95 -4.64 -23.97
N ARG A 11 -2.89 -5.85 -24.54
CA ARG A 11 -3.84 -6.93 -24.21
C ARG A 11 -3.45 -7.60 -22.89
N VAL A 12 -4.43 -7.91 -22.04
CA VAL A 12 -4.23 -8.73 -20.84
C VAL A 12 -4.58 -10.19 -21.11
N VAL A 13 -3.76 -11.08 -20.56
CA VAL A 13 -3.98 -12.53 -20.53
C VAL A 13 -3.96 -12.98 -19.08
N THR A 14 -4.94 -13.77 -18.67
CA THR A 14 -5.07 -14.30 -17.31
C THR A 14 -5.04 -15.82 -17.31
N TRP A 15 -4.53 -16.41 -16.22
CA TRP A 15 -4.55 -17.87 -16.02
C TRP A 15 -4.47 -18.20 -14.53
N GLY A 16 -4.81 -19.43 -14.20
CA GLY A 16 -4.89 -19.95 -12.85
C GLY A 16 -6.32 -20.19 -12.42
N SER A 17 -6.56 -20.19 -11.13
CA SER A 17 -7.90 -20.46 -10.59
C SER A 17 -8.86 -19.31 -10.88
N ALA A 18 -10.03 -19.63 -11.44
CA ALA A 18 -11.11 -18.67 -11.70
C ALA A 18 -11.53 -17.93 -10.41
N PHE A 19 -11.54 -18.61 -9.25
CA PHE A 19 -11.86 -18.01 -7.96
C PHE A 19 -10.94 -16.86 -7.58
N TYR A 20 -9.68 -16.89 -8.04
CA TYR A 20 -8.66 -15.86 -7.79
C TYR A 20 -8.49 -14.88 -8.96
N GLY A 21 -9.46 -14.83 -9.88
CA GLY A 21 -9.41 -13.95 -11.07
C GLY A 21 -8.60 -14.49 -12.23
N GLY A 22 -8.27 -15.80 -12.25
CA GLY A 22 -7.63 -16.45 -13.40
C GLY A 22 -8.53 -16.55 -14.64
N ASP A 23 -9.84 -16.39 -14.49
CA ASP A 23 -10.80 -16.26 -15.58
C ASP A 23 -11.25 -14.79 -15.69
N SER A 24 -10.90 -14.16 -16.81
CA SER A 24 -11.30 -12.80 -17.18
C SER A 24 -12.26 -12.76 -18.38
N SER A 25 -12.90 -13.89 -18.74
CA SER A 25 -13.76 -14.02 -19.93
C SER A 25 -14.90 -13.00 -19.96
N ALA A 26 -15.51 -12.71 -18.80
CA ALA A 26 -16.60 -11.74 -18.68
C ALA A 26 -16.21 -10.29 -19.04
N VAL A 27 -14.93 -9.95 -18.96
CA VAL A 27 -14.39 -8.61 -19.27
C VAL A 27 -13.39 -8.64 -20.44
N ALA A 28 -13.27 -9.79 -21.15
CA ALA A 28 -12.29 -9.99 -22.22
C ALA A 28 -12.30 -8.90 -23.30
N PRO A 29 -13.45 -8.37 -23.76
CA PRO A 29 -13.48 -7.27 -24.75
C PRO A 29 -12.83 -5.99 -24.21
N LEU A 30 -12.93 -5.70 -22.90
CA LEU A 30 -12.36 -4.52 -22.25
C LEU A 30 -10.85 -4.66 -22.03
N LEU A 31 -10.34 -5.89 -22.01
CA LEU A 31 -8.93 -6.25 -21.81
C LEU A 31 -8.18 -6.55 -23.12
N ALA A 32 -8.85 -6.39 -24.28
CA ALA A 32 -8.29 -6.74 -25.58
C ALA A 32 -7.13 -5.83 -26.02
N GLU A 33 -7.13 -4.56 -25.57
CA GLU A 33 -6.12 -3.56 -25.91
C GLU A 33 -6.09 -2.38 -24.94
N GLY A 34 -5.04 -1.58 -25.02
CA GLY A 34 -4.93 -0.30 -24.33
C GLY A 34 -4.75 -0.40 -22.81
N ILE A 35 -4.44 -1.57 -22.24
CA ILE A 35 -4.09 -1.69 -20.83
C ILE A 35 -2.64 -1.28 -20.64
N VAL A 36 -2.43 -0.37 -19.67
CA VAL A 36 -1.10 0.17 -19.32
C VAL A 36 -0.58 -0.35 -17.98
N GLN A 37 -1.49 -0.75 -17.09
CA GLN A 37 -1.12 -1.30 -15.78
C GLN A 37 -2.15 -2.33 -15.31
N VAL A 38 -1.69 -3.35 -14.59
CA VAL A 38 -2.53 -4.29 -13.83
C VAL A 38 -2.02 -4.36 -12.39
N CYS A 39 -2.94 -4.24 -11.45
CA CYS A 39 -2.72 -4.45 -10.03
C CYS A 39 -3.58 -5.62 -9.57
N GLY A 40 -3.01 -6.54 -8.79
CA GLY A 40 -3.74 -7.65 -8.16
C GLY A 40 -3.80 -7.50 -6.65
N ASN A 41 -4.87 -8.00 -6.06
CA ASN A 41 -4.94 -8.35 -4.65
C ASN A 41 -4.97 -9.88 -4.49
N GLU A 42 -5.38 -10.41 -3.33
CA GLU A 42 -5.39 -11.87 -3.13
C GLU A 42 -6.39 -12.61 -4.04
N LEU A 43 -7.48 -11.97 -4.46
CA LEU A 43 -8.63 -12.64 -5.11
C LEU A 43 -9.11 -11.95 -6.38
N THR A 44 -8.55 -10.78 -6.74
CA THR A 44 -9.07 -9.93 -7.81
C THR A 44 -7.97 -9.15 -8.49
N PHE A 45 -8.28 -8.60 -9.65
CA PHE A 45 -7.42 -7.71 -10.41
C PHE A 45 -8.15 -6.42 -10.78
N ALA A 46 -7.39 -5.35 -10.92
CA ALA A 46 -7.79 -4.07 -11.49
C ALA A 46 -6.78 -3.66 -12.56
N ALA A 47 -7.25 -3.31 -13.75
CA ALA A 47 -6.43 -2.85 -14.86
C ALA A 47 -6.74 -1.40 -15.20
N ILE A 48 -5.70 -0.58 -15.41
CA ILE A 48 -5.83 0.80 -15.89
C ILE A 48 -5.63 0.80 -17.41
N LYS A 49 -6.54 1.44 -18.13
CA LYS A 49 -6.42 1.71 -19.56
C LYS A 49 -5.68 3.01 -19.83
N ALA A 50 -5.16 3.19 -21.03
CA ALA A 50 -4.45 4.40 -21.47
C ALA A 50 -5.29 5.69 -21.33
N ASN A 51 -6.63 5.59 -21.37
CA ASN A 51 -7.53 6.73 -21.12
C ASN A 51 -7.82 6.95 -19.63
N GLY A 52 -7.17 6.22 -18.72
CA GLY A 52 -7.36 6.30 -17.29
C GLY A 52 -8.65 5.63 -16.77
N SER A 53 -9.37 4.86 -17.58
CA SER A 53 -10.48 4.05 -17.08
C SER A 53 -9.97 2.76 -16.42
N VAL A 54 -10.75 2.19 -15.50
CA VAL A 54 -10.39 0.97 -14.76
C VAL A 54 -11.35 -0.16 -15.10
N VAL A 55 -10.78 -1.35 -15.34
CA VAL A 55 -11.51 -2.61 -15.53
C VAL A 55 -11.17 -3.54 -14.37
N THR A 56 -12.17 -4.14 -13.71
CA THR A 56 -11.97 -5.04 -12.58
C THR A 56 -12.57 -6.43 -12.87
N TRP A 57 -11.95 -7.48 -12.31
CA TRP A 57 -12.47 -8.85 -12.40
C TRP A 57 -11.96 -9.72 -11.24
N GLY A 58 -12.56 -10.88 -11.07
CA GLY A 58 -12.33 -11.81 -9.97
C GLY A 58 -13.49 -11.76 -8.96
N GLN A 59 -13.22 -12.02 -7.69
CA GLN A 59 -14.24 -12.09 -6.64
C GLN A 59 -14.91 -10.72 -6.41
N ALA A 60 -16.23 -10.67 -6.63
CA ALA A 60 -17.03 -9.44 -6.60
C ALA A 60 -16.87 -8.66 -5.29
N SER A 61 -16.99 -9.33 -4.13
CA SER A 61 -16.93 -8.73 -2.80
C SER A 61 -15.58 -8.13 -2.43
N PHE A 62 -14.51 -8.55 -3.12
CA PHE A 62 -13.13 -8.16 -2.84
C PHE A 62 -12.55 -7.20 -3.89
N GLY A 63 -13.44 -6.55 -4.64
CA GLY A 63 -13.09 -5.53 -5.63
C GLY A 63 -13.17 -6.00 -7.09
N GLY A 64 -13.55 -7.25 -7.37
CA GLY A 64 -13.82 -7.74 -8.72
C GLY A 64 -15.04 -7.07 -9.37
N ASN A 65 -15.96 -6.53 -8.55
CA ASN A 65 -17.07 -5.69 -8.99
C ASN A 65 -16.87 -4.25 -8.51
N SER A 66 -16.62 -3.33 -9.44
CA SER A 66 -16.49 -1.89 -9.18
C SER A 66 -17.71 -1.07 -9.65
N SER A 67 -18.85 -1.71 -9.95
CA SER A 67 -20.03 -1.04 -10.53
C SER A 67 -20.54 0.14 -9.72
N ALA A 68 -20.49 0.06 -8.37
CA ALA A 68 -20.91 1.12 -7.47
C ALA A 68 -20.09 2.42 -7.61
N VAL A 69 -18.87 2.34 -8.09
CA VAL A 69 -17.94 3.46 -8.29
C VAL A 69 -17.54 3.64 -9.76
N ALA A 70 -18.21 2.93 -10.68
CA ALA A 70 -17.86 2.93 -12.11
C ALA A 70 -17.79 4.33 -12.74
N PRO A 71 -18.69 5.30 -12.44
CA PRO A 71 -18.59 6.65 -12.98
C PRO A 71 -17.30 7.37 -12.54
N LEU A 72 -16.80 7.09 -11.33
CA LEU A 72 -15.58 7.69 -10.78
C LEU A 72 -14.31 7.06 -11.38
N LEU A 73 -14.41 5.82 -11.87
CA LEU A 73 -13.33 5.05 -12.47
C LEU A 73 -13.34 5.06 -14.01
N ALA A 74 -14.22 5.87 -14.63
CA ALA A 74 -14.37 5.93 -16.09
C ALA A 74 -13.22 6.62 -16.79
N GLU A 75 -12.44 7.45 -16.07
CA GLU A 75 -11.33 8.23 -16.62
C GLU A 75 -10.39 8.77 -15.54
N SER A 76 -9.21 9.25 -15.98
CA SER A 76 -8.26 10.01 -15.15
C SER A 76 -7.65 9.25 -13.98
N VAL A 77 -7.77 7.93 -13.89
CA VAL A 77 -7.03 7.13 -12.91
C VAL A 77 -5.59 6.99 -13.37
N VAL A 78 -4.67 7.34 -12.47
CA VAL A 78 -3.22 7.30 -12.73
C VAL A 78 -2.52 6.17 -11.97
N GLN A 79 -3.11 5.69 -10.88
CA GLN A 79 -2.55 4.60 -10.07
C GLN A 79 -3.67 3.81 -9.40
N VAL A 80 -3.46 2.50 -9.23
CA VAL A 80 -4.28 1.63 -8.38
C VAL A 80 -3.36 0.87 -7.43
N CYS A 81 -3.74 0.81 -6.16
CA CYS A 81 -3.09 0.06 -5.10
C CYS A 81 -4.10 -0.86 -4.42
N GLY A 82 -3.68 -2.04 -3.96
CA GLY A 82 -4.55 -3.02 -3.28
C GLY A 82 -4.14 -3.27 -1.83
N THR A 83 -5.13 -3.58 -0.99
CA THR A 83 -4.99 -4.40 0.22
C THR A 83 -5.28 -5.86 -0.15
N ALA A 84 -5.40 -6.78 0.82
CA ALA A 84 -5.78 -8.16 0.51
C ALA A 84 -7.14 -8.27 -0.21
N TYR A 85 -8.10 -7.35 0.08
CA TYR A 85 -9.49 -7.51 -0.34
C TYR A 85 -10.15 -6.20 -0.79
N ALA A 86 -9.40 -5.15 -1.00
CA ALA A 86 -9.90 -3.87 -1.49
C ALA A 86 -8.88 -3.16 -2.38
N PHE A 87 -9.34 -2.14 -3.10
CA PHE A 87 -8.52 -1.28 -3.93
C PHE A 87 -8.73 0.19 -3.59
N ALA A 88 -7.70 0.98 -3.86
CA ALA A 88 -7.72 2.44 -3.89
C ALA A 88 -7.10 2.93 -5.19
N ALA A 89 -7.80 3.79 -5.92
CA ALA A 89 -7.33 4.44 -7.14
C ALA A 89 -7.05 5.91 -6.88
N ILE A 90 -5.91 6.41 -7.34
CA ILE A 90 -5.59 7.84 -7.37
C ILE A 90 -5.95 8.36 -8.76
N LYS A 91 -6.68 9.47 -8.81
CA LYS A 91 -6.99 10.21 -10.04
C LYS A 91 -5.94 11.31 -10.28
N ALA A 92 -5.84 11.78 -11.52
CA ALA A 92 -4.95 12.88 -11.89
C ALA A 92 -5.21 14.19 -11.09
N SER A 93 -6.41 14.36 -10.52
CA SER A 93 -6.75 15.45 -9.60
C SER A 93 -6.19 15.26 -8.18
N GLY A 94 -5.56 14.12 -7.89
CA GLY A 94 -5.17 13.74 -6.53
C GLY A 94 -6.34 13.26 -5.65
N SER A 95 -7.54 13.06 -6.20
CA SER A 95 -8.63 12.43 -5.47
C SER A 95 -8.48 10.90 -5.43
N VAL A 96 -9.03 10.26 -4.40
CA VAL A 96 -8.97 8.81 -4.23
C VAL A 96 -10.37 8.19 -4.28
N VAL A 97 -10.48 7.10 -5.04
CA VAL A 97 -11.69 6.27 -5.13
C VAL A 97 -11.36 4.89 -4.54
N THR A 98 -12.21 4.38 -3.64
CA THR A 98 -12.01 3.07 -3.01
C THR A 98 -13.18 2.13 -3.29
N TRP A 99 -12.89 0.82 -3.39
CA TRP A 99 -13.90 -0.22 -3.56
C TRP A 99 -13.40 -1.59 -3.09
N GLY A 100 -14.30 -2.55 -2.92
CA GLY A 100 -14.04 -3.87 -2.40
C GLY A 100 -14.52 -4.02 -0.96
N ASP A 101 -13.88 -4.86 -0.18
CA ASP A 101 -14.26 -5.14 1.20
C ASP A 101 -14.07 -3.93 2.12
N ALA A 102 -15.14 -3.52 2.80
CA ALA A 102 -15.14 -2.33 3.66
C ALA A 102 -14.18 -2.47 4.86
N GLY A 103 -14.06 -3.67 5.43
CA GLY A 103 -13.17 -3.96 6.56
C GLY A 103 -11.69 -3.89 6.21
N HIS A 104 -11.36 -3.91 4.91
CA HIS A 104 -10.01 -3.85 4.36
C HIS A 104 -9.75 -2.55 3.60
N GLY A 105 -10.56 -1.52 3.82
CA GLY A 105 -10.39 -0.19 3.24
C GLY A 105 -11.17 0.07 1.95
N GLY A 106 -12.06 -0.82 1.53
CA GLY A 106 -12.97 -0.59 0.40
C GLY A 106 -13.98 0.55 0.64
N ASN A 107 -14.15 0.98 1.89
CA ASN A 107 -14.94 2.13 2.27
C ASN A 107 -14.06 3.20 2.94
N SER A 108 -13.90 4.34 2.28
CA SER A 108 -13.16 5.51 2.79
C SER A 108 -14.06 6.69 3.17
N SER A 109 -15.39 6.49 3.32
CA SER A 109 -16.37 7.57 3.53
C SER A 109 -16.05 8.44 4.76
N ALA A 110 -15.51 7.87 5.85
CA ALA A 110 -15.15 8.59 7.06
C ALA A 110 -14.02 9.62 6.84
N VAL A 111 -13.18 9.44 5.82
CA VAL A 111 -12.05 10.31 5.48
C VAL A 111 -12.19 10.94 4.08
N ALA A 112 -13.36 10.80 3.45
CA ALA A 112 -13.60 11.26 2.07
C ALA A 112 -13.21 12.73 1.83
N PRO A 113 -13.50 13.71 2.73
CA PRO A 113 -13.07 15.08 2.53
C PRO A 113 -11.55 15.26 2.46
N LEU A 114 -10.79 14.41 3.18
CA LEU A 114 -9.31 14.46 3.18
C LEU A 114 -8.71 13.82 1.93
N LEU A 115 -9.47 12.95 1.25
CA LEU A 115 -9.08 12.23 0.04
C LEU A 115 -9.63 12.87 -1.24
N ALA A 116 -10.29 14.02 -1.15
CA ALA A 116 -10.92 14.69 -2.29
C ALA A 116 -9.91 15.28 -3.28
N GLU A 117 -8.69 15.61 -2.80
CA GLU A 117 -7.63 16.22 -3.60
C GLU A 117 -6.25 16.09 -2.94
N GLY A 118 -5.20 16.34 -3.72
CA GLY A 118 -3.82 16.48 -3.23
C GLY A 118 -3.17 15.20 -2.73
N VAL A 119 -3.73 14.02 -3.01
CA VAL A 119 -3.08 12.74 -2.72
C VAL A 119 -2.07 12.44 -3.84
N VAL A 120 -0.82 12.19 -3.44
CA VAL A 120 0.28 11.89 -4.38
C VAL A 120 0.70 10.41 -4.34
N GLN A 121 0.41 9.72 -3.26
CA GLN A 121 0.74 8.30 -3.11
C GLN A 121 -0.27 7.60 -2.20
N VAL A 122 -0.59 6.34 -2.50
CA VAL A 122 -1.31 5.42 -1.61
C VAL A 122 -0.50 4.15 -1.44
N CYS A 123 -0.34 3.72 -0.21
CA CYS A 123 0.25 2.44 0.16
C CYS A 123 -0.80 1.60 0.89
N GLY A 124 -0.96 0.34 0.49
CA GLY A 124 -1.78 -0.63 1.20
C GLY A 124 -0.91 -1.59 2.00
N ASN A 125 -1.35 -1.93 3.19
CA ASN A 125 -0.95 -3.16 3.85
C ASN A 125 -2.02 -4.24 3.60
N LYS A 126 -2.05 -5.33 4.37
CA LYS A 126 -3.05 -6.39 4.15
C LYS A 126 -4.48 -5.93 4.43
N HIS A 127 -4.70 -4.95 5.31
CA HIS A 127 -6.01 -4.63 5.89
C HIS A 127 -6.36 -3.14 5.90
N ALA A 128 -5.45 -2.26 5.53
CA ALA A 128 -5.62 -0.81 5.61
C ALA A 128 -4.80 -0.08 4.54
N PHE A 129 -5.13 1.17 4.32
CA PHE A 129 -4.41 2.08 3.44
C PHE A 129 -3.85 3.27 4.21
N ALA A 130 -2.76 3.83 3.69
CA ALA A 130 -2.19 5.11 4.06
C ALA A 130 -1.90 5.93 2.80
N ALA A 131 -2.44 7.13 2.72
CA ALA A 131 -2.24 8.08 1.63
C ALA A 131 -1.31 9.21 2.08
N ILE A 132 -0.33 9.56 1.26
CA ILE A 132 0.51 10.75 1.43
C ILE A 132 -0.09 11.86 0.57
N LYS A 133 -0.26 13.04 1.14
CA LYS A 133 -0.69 14.24 0.45
C LYS A 133 0.51 15.10 0.01
N GLU A 134 0.30 16.03 -0.92
CA GLU A 134 1.32 16.98 -1.43
C GLU A 134 2.05 17.74 -0.31
N ASN A 135 1.35 18.08 0.77
CA ASN A 135 1.94 18.74 1.94
C ASN A 135 2.70 17.78 2.88
N GLY A 136 2.79 16.49 2.51
CA GLY A 136 3.44 15.46 3.32
C GLY A 136 2.61 14.99 4.53
N SER A 137 1.32 15.35 4.64
CA SER A 137 0.43 14.76 5.63
C SER A 137 -0.02 13.37 5.21
N VAL A 138 -0.39 12.53 6.18
CA VAL A 138 -0.87 11.16 5.94
C VAL A 138 -2.32 11.02 6.37
N VAL A 139 -3.14 10.40 5.51
CA VAL A 139 -4.51 10.00 5.79
C VAL A 139 -4.58 8.48 5.79
N THR A 140 -5.19 7.88 6.82
CA THR A 140 -5.32 6.42 6.94
C THR A 140 -6.78 5.99 7.01
N TRP A 141 -7.08 4.79 6.49
CA TRP A 141 -8.41 4.18 6.58
C TRP A 141 -8.35 2.67 6.41
N GLY A 142 -9.44 1.99 6.70
CA GLY A 142 -9.55 0.53 6.70
C GLY A 142 -9.54 -0.03 8.12
N ASN A 143 -8.95 -1.19 8.34
CA ASN A 143 -8.93 -1.85 9.65
C ASN A 143 -8.09 -1.04 10.66
N ALA A 144 -8.74 -0.56 11.72
CA ALA A 144 -8.12 0.32 12.72
C ALA A 144 -6.91 -0.33 13.41
N VAL A 145 -7.02 -1.60 13.82
CA VAL A 145 -5.94 -2.32 14.52
C VAL A 145 -4.73 -2.58 13.62
N SER A 146 -4.96 -2.58 12.31
CA SER A 146 -3.91 -2.80 11.30
C SER A 146 -3.39 -1.49 10.70
N GLY A 147 -3.62 -0.35 11.34
CA GLY A 147 -3.11 0.96 10.94
C GLY A 147 -4.10 1.81 10.13
N GLY A 148 -5.36 1.38 9.99
CA GLY A 148 -6.42 2.24 9.44
C GLY A 148 -6.79 3.41 10.37
N ASP A 149 -6.40 3.34 11.64
CA ASP A 149 -6.45 4.44 12.60
C ASP A 149 -5.02 4.86 12.98
N SER A 150 -4.65 6.09 12.66
CA SER A 150 -3.36 6.71 13.01
C SER A 150 -3.50 7.86 14.01
N SER A 151 -4.65 7.98 14.70
CA SER A 151 -4.95 9.11 15.61
C SER A 151 -3.91 9.30 16.71
N ALA A 152 -3.36 8.21 17.26
CA ALA A 152 -2.31 8.25 18.29
C ALA A 152 -1.00 8.91 17.83
N VAL A 153 -0.73 8.98 16.54
CA VAL A 153 0.46 9.59 15.94
C VAL A 153 0.13 10.72 14.96
N ALA A 154 -1.11 11.20 14.94
CA ALA A 154 -1.60 12.17 13.98
C ALA A 154 -0.74 13.43 13.88
N ALA A 155 -0.29 13.97 15.02
CA ALA A 155 0.59 15.15 15.06
C ALA A 155 1.94 14.92 14.36
N LEU A 156 2.48 13.68 14.42
CA LEU A 156 3.74 13.32 13.77
C LEU A 156 3.57 13.10 12.26
N LEU A 157 2.35 12.75 11.83
CA LEU A 157 1.97 12.49 10.43
C LEU A 157 1.34 13.71 9.74
N ALA A 158 1.27 14.86 10.40
CA ALA A 158 0.62 16.06 9.86
C ALA A 158 1.38 16.72 8.70
N GLU A 159 2.70 16.44 8.58
CA GLU A 159 3.55 17.02 7.55
C GLU A 159 4.85 16.26 7.33
N ARG A 160 5.51 16.53 6.18
CA ARG A 160 6.88 16.10 5.87
C ARG A 160 7.08 14.59 5.76
N VAL A 161 6.04 13.80 5.61
CA VAL A 161 6.18 12.39 5.26
C VAL A 161 6.53 12.30 3.77
N VAL A 162 7.58 11.55 3.46
CA VAL A 162 8.08 11.35 2.09
C VAL A 162 7.89 9.92 1.60
N GLN A 163 7.72 8.96 2.51
CA GLN A 163 7.49 7.56 2.16
C GLN A 163 6.67 6.87 3.25
N VAL A 164 5.80 5.94 2.85
CA VAL A 164 5.12 4.99 3.75
C VAL A 164 5.32 3.59 3.20
N CYS A 165 5.60 2.64 4.06
CA CYS A 165 5.59 1.22 3.76
C CYS A 165 4.83 0.44 4.84
N GLY A 166 4.37 -0.78 4.52
CA GLY A 166 3.60 -1.62 5.43
C GLY A 166 4.22 -2.98 5.67
N THR A 167 3.88 -3.56 6.82
CA THR A 167 3.84 -4.99 7.08
C THR A 167 2.42 -5.50 6.81
N ASP A 168 2.06 -6.72 7.19
CA ASP A 168 0.65 -7.16 7.06
C ASP A 168 -0.31 -6.29 7.88
N ARG A 169 0.12 -5.72 9.05
CA ARG A 169 -0.76 -5.06 10.01
C ARG A 169 -0.23 -3.77 10.63
N ALA A 170 0.84 -3.22 10.10
CA ALA A 170 1.41 -1.96 10.59
C ALA A 170 1.96 -1.15 9.44
N PHE A 171 2.21 0.12 9.70
CA PHE A 171 2.86 1.03 8.78
C PHE A 171 4.08 1.69 9.45
N ALA A 172 5.02 2.08 8.62
CA ALA A 172 6.15 2.93 8.96
C ALA A 172 6.26 4.05 7.92
N ALA A 173 6.33 5.29 8.38
CA ALA A 173 6.52 6.49 7.57
C ALA A 173 7.92 7.05 7.78
N ILE A 174 8.61 7.41 6.70
CA ILE A 174 9.86 8.18 6.73
C ILE A 174 9.49 9.65 6.52
N LYS A 175 10.02 10.51 7.37
CA LYS A 175 9.91 11.98 7.24
C LYS A 175 11.13 12.55 6.49
N ALA A 176 11.01 13.75 5.95
CA ALA A 176 12.07 14.43 5.19
C ALA A 176 13.38 14.63 5.98
N ASN A 177 13.33 14.60 7.32
CA ASN A 177 14.53 14.64 8.18
C ASN A 177 15.10 13.25 8.48
N GLY A 178 14.59 12.18 7.84
CA GLY A 178 15.01 10.82 8.09
C GLY A 178 14.50 10.21 9.40
N SER A 179 13.57 10.86 10.12
CA SER A 179 12.91 10.21 11.26
C SER A 179 11.82 9.25 10.79
N VAL A 180 11.52 8.24 11.61
CA VAL A 180 10.50 7.23 11.31
C VAL A 180 9.37 7.29 12.33
N VAL A 181 8.13 7.26 11.84
CA VAL A 181 6.91 7.15 12.64
C VAL A 181 6.25 5.82 12.33
N THR A 182 5.86 5.05 13.36
CA THR A 182 5.20 3.75 13.20
C THR A 182 3.83 3.73 13.86
N TRP A 183 2.89 2.98 13.28
CA TRP A 183 1.54 2.79 13.85
C TRP A 183 0.90 1.49 13.36
N GLY A 184 -0.21 1.12 13.99
CA GLY A 184 -0.92 -0.13 13.73
C GLY A 184 -0.57 -1.20 14.76
N ASN A 185 -0.61 -2.47 14.37
CA ASN A 185 -0.39 -3.60 15.28
C ASN A 185 1.04 -3.63 15.82
N ALA A 186 1.18 -3.59 17.15
CA ALA A 186 2.48 -3.51 17.83
C ALA A 186 3.39 -4.73 17.52
N VAL A 187 2.81 -5.95 17.48
CA VAL A 187 3.58 -7.18 17.20
C VAL A 187 4.10 -7.21 15.76
N SER A 188 3.42 -6.53 14.85
CA SER A 188 3.83 -6.42 13.43
C SER A 188 4.67 -5.17 13.15
N GLY A 189 5.23 -4.53 14.17
CA GLY A 189 6.12 -3.37 14.03
C GLY A 189 5.42 -2.00 14.16
N GLY A 190 4.13 -1.96 14.53
CA GLY A 190 3.43 -0.70 14.80
C GLY A 190 3.95 0.03 16.05
N ASN A 191 4.76 -0.63 16.87
CA ASN A 191 5.48 -0.02 18.01
C ASN A 191 6.99 -0.16 17.79
N SER A 192 7.66 0.97 17.61
CA SER A 192 9.13 1.06 17.45
C SER A 192 9.82 1.72 18.69
N SER A 193 9.14 1.81 19.83
CA SER A 193 9.66 2.54 21.01
C SER A 193 11.02 2.04 21.50
N ALA A 194 11.27 0.73 21.42
CA ALA A 194 12.54 0.11 21.83
C ALA A 194 13.75 0.57 21.00
N VAL A 195 13.52 1.01 19.76
CA VAL A 195 14.56 1.49 18.82
C VAL A 195 14.38 2.95 18.43
N ALA A 196 13.48 3.68 19.10
CA ALA A 196 13.13 5.06 18.77
C ALA A 196 14.35 6.00 18.65
N PRO A 197 15.38 5.95 19.52
CA PRO A 197 16.56 6.79 19.36
C PRO A 197 17.33 6.55 18.07
N LEU A 198 17.33 5.30 17.57
CA LEU A 198 17.99 4.92 16.31
C LEU A 198 17.21 5.36 15.07
N LEU A 199 15.90 5.58 15.22
CA LEU A 199 14.97 5.98 14.17
C LEU A 199 14.67 7.49 14.18
N ALA A 200 15.33 8.27 15.03
CA ALA A 200 15.07 9.70 15.18
C ALA A 200 15.54 10.53 13.97
N GLU A 201 16.54 10.04 13.23
CA GLU A 201 17.12 10.73 12.07
C GLU A 201 17.95 9.78 11.18
N GLY A 202 18.25 10.24 9.96
CA GLY A 202 19.19 9.58 9.05
C GLY A 202 18.70 8.27 8.44
N VAL A 203 17.41 7.93 8.54
CA VAL A 203 16.84 6.78 7.83
C VAL A 203 16.55 7.17 6.39
N VAL A 204 17.08 6.39 5.45
CA VAL A 204 16.92 6.61 4.00
C VAL A 204 15.99 5.59 3.34
N GLN A 205 15.81 4.42 3.97
CA GLN A 205 14.92 3.38 3.46
C GLN A 205 14.30 2.58 4.60
N VAL A 206 13.03 2.20 4.45
CA VAL A 206 12.37 1.21 5.31
C VAL A 206 11.72 0.15 4.43
N ARG A 207 11.87 -1.11 4.82
CA ARG A 207 11.18 -2.26 4.21
C ARG A 207 10.45 -3.05 5.28
N GLY A 208 9.25 -3.51 4.94
CA GLY A 208 8.48 -4.42 5.78
C GLY A 208 8.38 -5.80 5.15
N ASN A 209 8.51 -6.84 5.96
CA ASN A 209 7.98 -8.15 5.65
C ASN A 209 6.57 -8.30 6.28
N LYS A 210 6.06 -9.52 6.48
CA LYS A 210 4.73 -9.72 7.09
C LYS A 210 4.60 -9.16 8.51
N TYR A 211 5.68 -9.15 9.31
CA TYR A 211 5.61 -8.97 10.76
C TYR A 211 6.69 -8.06 11.34
N ALA A 212 7.65 -7.61 10.54
CA ALA A 212 8.76 -6.81 11.00
C ALA A 212 9.21 -5.80 9.95
N PHE A 213 9.92 -4.79 10.38
CA PHE A 213 10.56 -3.78 9.54
C PHE A 213 12.08 -3.82 9.67
N ALA A 214 12.74 -3.40 8.62
CA ALA A 214 14.17 -3.08 8.60
C ALA A 214 14.36 -1.69 7.97
N ALA A 215 15.10 -0.83 8.64
CA ALA A 215 15.50 0.50 8.16
C ALA A 215 16.98 0.53 7.83
N ILE A 216 17.34 1.15 6.70
CA ILE A 216 18.72 1.49 6.35
C ILE A 216 18.92 2.96 6.66
N LYS A 217 20.01 3.27 7.34
CA LYS A 217 20.46 4.65 7.62
C LYS A 217 21.48 5.13 6.58
N GLU A 218 21.71 6.44 6.52
CA GLU A 218 22.68 7.10 5.61
C GLU A 218 24.10 6.51 5.68
N ASN A 219 24.53 6.07 6.88
CA ASN A 219 25.81 5.39 7.07
C ASN A 219 25.80 3.90 6.68
N GLY A 220 24.69 3.40 6.15
CA GLY A 220 24.51 1.99 5.80
C GLY A 220 24.29 1.07 6.99
N SER A 221 24.06 1.59 8.21
CA SER A 221 23.64 0.73 9.31
C SER A 221 22.17 0.34 9.19
N VAL A 222 21.80 -0.80 9.78
CA VAL A 222 20.43 -1.33 9.76
C VAL A 222 19.83 -1.36 11.16
N VAL A 223 18.59 -0.90 11.27
CA VAL A 223 17.76 -0.98 12.48
C VAL A 223 16.55 -1.86 12.18
N THR A 224 16.28 -2.85 13.02
CA THR A 224 15.12 -3.75 12.87
C THR A 224 14.19 -3.65 14.07
N TRP A 225 12.88 -3.85 13.83
CA TRP A 225 11.87 -3.90 14.89
C TRP A 225 10.62 -4.66 14.42
N GLY A 226 9.74 -4.99 15.35
CA GLY A 226 8.57 -5.80 15.13
C GLY A 226 8.72 -7.19 15.73
N ASN A 227 8.16 -8.22 15.09
CA ASN A 227 8.21 -9.57 15.61
C ASN A 227 9.65 -10.15 15.50
N ALA A 228 10.21 -10.55 16.64
CA ALA A 228 11.58 -11.05 16.73
C ALA A 228 11.83 -12.32 15.88
N ASP A 229 10.87 -13.24 15.84
CA ASP A 229 10.98 -14.49 15.09
C ASP A 229 10.94 -14.29 13.56
N PHE A 230 10.51 -13.11 13.12
CA PHE A 230 10.37 -12.73 11.71
C PHE A 230 11.32 -11.60 11.31
N GLY A 231 12.45 -11.45 12.00
CA GLY A 231 13.50 -10.51 11.66
C GLY A 231 13.41 -9.14 12.38
N GLY A 232 12.47 -8.99 13.32
CA GLY A 232 12.39 -7.78 14.15
C GLY A 232 13.53 -7.67 15.18
N ASN A 233 14.33 -8.72 15.37
CA ASN A 233 15.54 -8.72 16.18
C ASN A 233 16.74 -9.18 15.37
N SER A 234 17.67 -8.27 15.09
CA SER A 234 18.91 -8.55 14.35
C SER A 234 20.17 -8.57 15.24
N SER A 235 20.02 -8.68 16.57
CA SER A 235 21.15 -8.58 17.53
C SER A 235 22.27 -9.60 17.26
N ALA A 236 21.93 -10.81 16.81
CA ALA A 236 22.91 -11.86 16.50
C ALA A 236 23.86 -11.51 15.34
N VAL A 237 23.48 -10.58 14.47
CA VAL A 237 24.25 -10.12 13.30
C VAL A 237 24.53 -8.61 13.34
N ALA A 238 24.35 -7.97 14.49
CA ALA A 238 24.44 -6.50 14.64
C ALA A 238 25.75 -5.93 14.12
N ALA A 239 26.87 -6.62 14.39
CA ALA A 239 28.20 -6.18 13.92
C ALA A 239 28.32 -6.16 12.39
N LEU A 240 27.61 -7.08 11.68
CA LEU A 240 27.60 -7.14 10.22
C LEU A 240 26.66 -6.11 9.59
N LEU A 241 25.73 -5.56 10.38
CA LEU A 241 24.75 -4.58 9.97
C LEU A 241 25.08 -3.15 10.44
N ALA A 242 26.31 -2.94 10.98
CA ALA A 242 26.72 -1.66 11.55
C ALA A 242 27.00 -0.60 10.50
N GLU A 243 27.35 -0.99 9.26
CA GLU A 243 27.67 -0.09 8.15
C GLU A 243 27.60 -0.80 6.80
N GLY A 244 27.57 -0.01 5.71
CA GLY A 244 27.77 -0.50 4.33
C GLY A 244 26.61 -1.29 3.73
N VAL A 245 25.47 -1.40 4.38
CA VAL A 245 24.29 -2.02 3.79
C VAL A 245 23.61 -1.06 2.82
N VAL A 246 23.41 -1.50 1.58
CA VAL A 246 22.81 -0.68 0.50
C VAL A 246 21.40 -1.13 0.13
N GLN A 247 21.01 -2.33 0.51
CA GLN A 247 19.67 -2.87 0.20
C GLN A 247 19.23 -3.92 1.22
N VAL A 248 17.95 -3.91 1.53
CA VAL A 248 17.22 -4.95 2.29
C VAL A 248 16.01 -5.38 1.46
N CYS A 249 15.71 -6.69 1.40
CA CYS A 249 14.59 -7.29 0.66
C CYS A 249 13.83 -8.31 1.50
#